data_1e89d852a8376edb7316ad8610742922
#
_entry.id   1e89d852a8376edb7316ad8610742922
#
_cell.length_a   1.000
_cell.length_b   1.000
_cell.length_c   1.000
_cell.angle_alpha   90.00
_cell.angle_beta   90.00
_cell.angle_gamma   90.00
#
_symmetry.space_group_name_H-M   'P 1'
#
loop_
_entity.id
_entity.type
_entity.pdbx_description
1 polymer ?
#
loop_
_entity_poly.entity_id
_entity_poly.type
_entity_poly.pdbx_seq_one_letter_code
_entity_poly.pdbx_strand_id
1 'polypeptide(L)'
;MGGMSAIGGGGAMAGGAGSRGGSGNPGTCTASKAAGSNATGSGPHEVTVETNSDPGIEEGTIFRPTDLGGAEKYPIFVWGQGACSQDGLANAEAMAEIASYGYFVVADGTPNGSGNRTMDRSDLEAMGAPLMAYVDWAVAENEKPCSAYYQSLDTAMIASNGFSCGGLMAQGTVLDPRIVTWGVTSSGMAGANQDFYDLIHTPVLFVEGGPAEVAYDGGLEGFEAISELDVPVLWFSKDLGHGGDLFQPGGGDFTKINLAWLNWWLKGDETATGKGLLVGASCPYCSDSAWEVKSANVP
;
A
#
# COMPACT_ATOMS: atom_id res chain seq x y z
N MET A 1 47.65 36.44 -56.26
CA MET A 1 48.84 36.55 -55.43
C MET A 1 48.56 35.74 -54.22
N GLY A 2 48.99 34.58 -54.13
CA GLY A 2 50.26 34.03 -53.65
C GLY A 2 49.96 33.52 -52.24
N GLY A 3 50.24 32.39 -51.85
CA GLY A 3 51.01 31.21 -52.19
C GLY A 3 50.77 30.20 -51.01
N MET A 4 50.61 28.93 -51.32
CA MET A 4 51.55 27.82 -51.03
C MET A 4 52.20 27.86 -49.65
N SER A 5 52.10 26.79 -48.83
CA SER A 5 52.60 25.41 -48.87
C SER A 5 52.23 24.74 -47.62
N ALA A 6 51.75 23.53 -47.57
CA ALA A 6 52.24 22.17 -47.75
C ALA A 6 52.99 21.54 -46.56
N ILE A 7 52.68 20.30 -46.33
CA ILE A 7 53.46 19.20 -45.72
C ILE A 7 53.42 19.20 -44.17
N GLY A 8 53.05 18.16 -43.44
CA GLY A 8 53.03 16.73 -43.63
C GLY A 8 53.24 16.13 -42.28
N GLY A 9 52.89 14.88 -42.09
CA GLY A 9 53.40 14.15 -40.95
C GLY A 9 52.33 13.30 -40.27
N GLY A 10 52.27 12.06 -40.68
CA GLY A 10 51.46 11.02 -40.02
C GLY A 10 52.00 10.66 -38.64
N GLY A 11 51.12 10.20 -37.83
CA GLY A 11 51.41 9.62 -36.54
C GLY A 11 50.23 8.79 -36.09
N ALA A 12 50.19 7.51 -36.50
CA ALA A 12 49.27 6.55 -35.91
C ALA A 12 49.73 6.29 -34.48
N MET A 13 48.90 6.66 -33.54
CA MET A 13 49.02 6.17 -32.16
C MET A 13 47.80 5.32 -31.84
N ALA A 14 48.06 4.00 -31.68
CA ALA A 14 47.16 3.05 -31.03
C ALA A 14 46.99 3.50 -29.58
N GLY A 15 45.81 3.99 -29.26
CA GLY A 15 45.42 4.32 -27.89
C GLY A 15 44.53 3.21 -27.35
N GLY A 16 45.06 2.46 -26.40
CA GLY A 16 44.40 1.35 -25.74
C GLY A 16 43.09 1.74 -25.08
N ALA A 17 42.13 0.87 -25.26
CA ALA A 17 40.88 0.84 -24.49
C ALA A 17 41.21 0.54 -23.00
N GLY A 18 41.38 1.59 -22.24
CA GLY A 18 41.41 1.51 -20.80
C GLY A 18 39.98 1.42 -20.25
N SER A 19 39.51 0.21 -20.08
CA SER A 19 38.38 -0.03 -19.20
C SER A 19 38.77 0.36 -17.78
N ARG A 20 38.43 1.56 -17.39
CA ARG A 20 38.42 1.93 -15.97
C ARG A 20 37.16 1.30 -15.36
N GLY A 21 37.26 0.03 -14.94
CA GLY A 21 36.43 -0.52 -13.90
C GLY A 21 36.67 0.31 -12.64
N GLY A 22 35.74 1.18 -12.35
CA GLY A 22 35.65 1.81 -11.05
C GLY A 22 35.37 0.72 -10.04
N SER A 23 36.41 0.18 -9.38
CA SER A 23 36.26 -0.51 -8.10
C SER A 23 35.85 0.56 -7.09
N GLY A 24 34.56 0.88 -7.04
CA GLY A 24 33.98 1.52 -5.87
C GLY A 24 34.26 0.60 -4.72
N ASN A 25 35.05 1.06 -3.77
CA ASN A 25 35.18 0.45 -2.46
C ASN A 25 33.78 0.14 -1.98
N PRO A 26 33.40 -1.10 -1.60
CA PRO A 26 32.14 -1.32 -0.96
C PRO A 26 32.20 -0.53 0.35
N GLY A 27 31.60 0.68 0.32
CA GLY A 27 31.40 1.46 1.52
C GLY A 27 30.80 0.53 2.55
N THR A 28 31.29 0.58 3.77
CA THR A 28 30.80 -0.21 4.90
C THR A 28 29.30 0.04 4.99
N CYS A 29 28.54 -0.89 4.42
CA CYS A 29 27.11 -0.90 4.55
C CYS A 29 26.75 -1.07 6.01
N THR A 30 26.21 -0.06 6.64
CA THR A 30 25.50 -0.24 7.89
C THR A 30 24.14 -0.81 7.52
N ALA A 31 23.94 -2.09 7.73
CA ALA A 31 22.66 -2.72 7.54
C ALA A 31 21.62 -1.95 8.36
N SER A 32 20.50 -1.60 7.76
CA SER A 32 19.34 -1.14 8.51
C SER A 32 18.99 -2.22 9.53
N LYS A 33 18.89 -1.84 10.78
CA LYS A 33 18.55 -2.80 11.84
C LYS A 33 17.04 -2.90 11.89
N ALA A 34 16.52 -3.95 11.33
CA ALA A 34 15.19 -4.38 11.64
C ALA A 34 15.13 -4.85 13.11
N ALA A 35 14.81 -3.96 14.02
CA ALA A 35 14.54 -4.31 15.41
C ALA A 35 13.04 -4.30 15.61
N GLY A 36 12.43 -5.41 15.93
CA GLY A 36 11.00 -5.51 16.09
C GLY A 36 10.60 -6.50 17.18
N SER A 37 9.34 -6.50 17.51
CA SER A 37 8.67 -7.53 18.30
C SER A 37 7.89 -8.46 17.38
N ASN A 38 7.73 -9.72 17.79
CA ASN A 38 6.86 -10.63 17.07
C ASN A 38 5.40 -10.24 17.28
N ALA A 39 4.62 -10.33 16.22
CA ALA A 39 3.18 -10.28 16.26
C ALA A 39 2.61 -11.58 15.68
N THR A 40 1.36 -11.87 15.99
CA THR A 40 0.69 -13.08 15.52
C THR A 40 -0.37 -12.72 14.49
N GLY A 41 -0.39 -13.46 13.39
CA GLY A 41 -1.46 -13.51 12.41
C GLY A 41 -1.82 -14.96 12.14
N SER A 42 -2.88 -15.22 11.40
CA SER A 42 -3.34 -16.58 11.10
C SER A 42 -2.73 -17.16 9.82
N GLY A 43 -1.97 -16.35 9.09
CA GLY A 43 -1.31 -16.74 7.85
C GLY A 43 -0.06 -17.60 8.05
N PRO A 44 0.56 -18.02 6.95
CA PRO A 44 1.70 -18.95 6.98
C PRO A 44 3.03 -18.31 7.44
N HIS A 45 3.12 -16.97 7.51
CA HIS A 45 4.36 -16.28 7.90
C HIS A 45 4.31 -15.83 9.34
N GLU A 46 5.43 -16.00 10.05
CA GLU A 46 5.68 -15.28 11.29
C GLU A 46 5.83 -13.78 10.99
N VAL A 47 5.28 -12.94 11.85
CA VAL A 47 5.27 -11.48 11.64
C VAL A 47 6.22 -10.78 12.59
N THR A 48 7.00 -9.87 12.05
CA THR A 48 7.79 -8.90 12.80
C THR A 48 7.14 -7.52 12.67
N VAL A 49 6.93 -6.86 13.80
CA VAL A 49 6.55 -5.44 13.88
C VAL A 49 7.79 -4.63 14.16
N GLU A 50 8.13 -3.70 13.28
CA GLU A 50 9.33 -2.90 13.42
C GLU A 50 9.01 -1.52 13.99
N THR A 51 9.74 -1.19 15.02
CA THR A 51 9.65 0.09 15.69
C THR A 51 10.77 1.01 15.21
N ASN A 52 10.66 1.50 13.97
CA ASN A 52 11.60 2.46 13.43
C ASN A 52 13.06 1.97 13.43
N SER A 53 13.36 1.08 12.55
CA SER A 53 14.71 0.48 12.41
C SER A 53 15.58 1.18 11.38
N ASP A 54 15.01 2.03 10.54
CA ASP A 54 15.75 2.79 9.53
C ASP A 54 15.46 4.28 9.67
N PRO A 55 16.50 5.15 9.70
CA PRO A 55 16.32 6.59 9.81
C PRO A 55 15.54 7.22 8.63
N GLY A 56 15.20 6.44 7.60
CA GLY A 56 14.38 6.91 6.49
C GLY A 56 12.87 6.87 6.71
N ILE A 57 12.36 6.08 7.67
CA ILE A 57 10.92 5.96 7.94
C ILE A 57 10.58 6.56 9.32
N GLU A 58 10.55 7.86 9.40
CA GLU A 58 10.42 8.55 10.69
C GLU A 58 9.04 8.40 11.33
N GLU A 59 8.00 8.23 10.55
CA GLU A 59 6.60 8.27 10.99
C GLU A 59 5.77 7.05 10.59
N GLY A 60 6.41 5.92 10.25
CA GLY A 60 5.75 4.67 9.88
C GLY A 60 5.99 3.54 10.88
N THR A 61 5.06 2.60 10.93
CA THR A 61 5.21 1.32 11.63
C THR A 61 5.12 0.19 10.61
N ILE A 62 6.15 -0.66 10.57
CA ILE A 62 6.23 -1.76 9.60
C ILE A 62 5.74 -3.05 10.25
N PHE A 63 4.83 -3.76 9.55
CA PHE A 63 4.44 -5.13 9.84
C PHE A 63 4.84 -5.97 8.63
N ARG A 64 5.64 -7.01 8.83
CA ARG A 64 6.18 -7.79 7.73
C ARG A 64 6.41 -9.25 8.07
N PRO A 65 6.46 -10.15 7.08
CA PRO A 65 7.04 -11.46 7.28
C PRO A 65 8.45 -11.37 7.88
N THR A 66 8.76 -12.28 8.80
CA THR A 66 10.06 -12.29 9.47
C THR A 66 11.17 -12.70 8.50
N ASP A 67 10.87 -13.57 7.55
CA ASP A 67 11.78 -14.12 6.55
C ASP A 67 11.92 -13.24 5.31
N LEU A 68 12.80 -12.27 5.36
CA LEU A 68 13.14 -11.43 4.20
C LEU A 68 14.32 -12.02 3.41
N GLY A 69 14.44 -11.60 2.13
CA GLY A 69 15.58 -11.97 1.28
C GLY A 69 15.46 -13.34 0.62
N GLY A 70 14.33 -14.02 0.76
CA GLY A 70 14.01 -15.28 0.08
C GLY A 70 13.65 -15.11 -1.39
N ALA A 71 13.15 -16.19 -2.00
CA ALA A 71 12.64 -16.18 -3.37
C ALA A 71 11.31 -15.46 -3.48
N GLU A 72 10.50 -15.47 -2.43
CA GLU A 72 9.24 -14.76 -2.35
C GLU A 72 9.48 -13.26 -2.25
N LYS A 73 8.65 -12.47 -2.94
CA LYS A 73 8.65 -11.02 -2.89
C LYS A 73 7.30 -10.57 -2.36
N TYR A 74 7.35 -9.69 -1.37
CA TYR A 74 6.15 -9.27 -0.66
C TYR A 74 5.58 -8.00 -1.27
N PRO A 75 4.32 -8.01 -1.76
CA PRO A 75 3.63 -6.80 -2.17
C PRO A 75 3.61 -5.75 -1.05
N ILE A 76 3.64 -4.48 -1.43
CA ILE A 76 3.64 -3.35 -0.50
C ILE A 76 2.20 -2.91 -0.25
N PHE A 77 1.83 -2.80 1.02
CA PHE A 77 0.54 -2.28 1.44
C PHE A 77 0.72 -1.13 2.43
N VAL A 78 0.20 0.05 2.10
CA VAL A 78 0.25 1.23 2.97
C VAL A 78 -1.12 1.50 3.58
N TRP A 79 -1.14 1.76 4.89
CA TRP A 79 -2.37 1.90 5.67
C TRP A 79 -2.44 3.21 6.41
N GLY A 80 -3.55 3.96 6.21
CA GLY A 80 -3.87 5.17 6.95
C GLY A 80 -4.70 4.89 8.21
N GLN A 81 -4.35 5.53 9.33
CA GLN A 81 -5.03 5.34 10.61
C GLN A 81 -6.30 6.19 10.74
N GLY A 82 -7.28 5.68 11.50
CA GLY A 82 -8.48 6.42 11.90
C GLY A 82 -8.12 7.69 12.69
N ALA A 83 -8.97 8.71 12.60
CA ALA A 83 -8.72 10.04 13.16
C ALA A 83 -7.42 10.70 12.67
N CYS A 84 -6.81 10.21 11.60
CA CYS A 84 -5.46 10.59 11.18
C CYS A 84 -4.42 10.45 12.31
N SER A 85 -4.61 9.44 13.17
CA SER A 85 -3.75 9.17 14.31
C SER A 85 -2.32 8.89 13.87
N GLN A 86 -1.36 9.38 14.63
CA GLN A 86 0.06 9.08 14.45
C GLN A 86 0.52 7.89 15.30
N ASP A 87 -0.40 7.03 15.75
CA ASP A 87 -0.08 5.75 16.36
C ASP A 87 -0.15 4.62 15.33
N GLY A 88 0.99 4.17 14.85
CA GLY A 88 1.08 3.08 13.88
C GLY A 88 0.63 1.72 14.40
N LEU A 89 0.39 1.57 15.71
CA LEU A 89 -0.15 0.36 16.31
C LEU A 89 -1.69 0.40 16.50
N ALA A 90 -2.37 1.48 16.12
CA ALA A 90 -3.81 1.61 16.33
C ALA A 90 -4.64 0.48 15.72
N ASN A 91 -4.19 -0.11 14.59
CA ASN A 91 -4.81 -1.27 13.94
C ASN A 91 -3.86 -2.47 13.87
N ALA A 92 -3.04 -2.69 14.89
CA ALA A 92 -1.95 -3.67 14.88
C ALA A 92 -2.42 -5.09 14.58
N GLU A 93 -3.58 -5.53 15.11
CA GLU A 93 -4.14 -6.85 14.86
C GLU A 93 -4.43 -7.08 13.37
N ALA A 94 -5.08 -6.11 12.72
CA ALA A 94 -5.39 -6.17 11.30
C ALA A 94 -4.14 -6.14 10.43
N MET A 95 -3.17 -5.28 10.76
CA MET A 95 -1.92 -5.15 10.00
C MET A 95 -1.03 -6.38 10.15
N ALA A 96 -0.98 -6.97 11.34
CA ALA A 96 -0.26 -8.23 11.58
C ALA A 96 -0.92 -9.39 10.82
N GLU A 97 -2.26 -9.45 10.80
CA GLU A 97 -2.99 -10.45 10.02
C GLU A 97 -2.63 -10.36 8.53
N ILE A 98 -2.73 -9.17 7.93
CA ILE A 98 -2.37 -8.96 6.52
C ILE A 98 -0.90 -9.35 6.27
N ALA A 99 0.03 -8.91 7.12
CA ALA A 99 1.44 -9.23 6.98
C ALA A 99 1.71 -10.74 7.05
N SER A 100 0.96 -11.48 7.89
CA SER A 100 1.10 -12.93 8.02
C SER A 100 0.76 -13.71 6.75
N TYR A 101 0.04 -13.09 5.83
CA TYR A 101 -0.23 -13.63 4.50
C TYR A 101 0.76 -13.16 3.42
N GLY A 102 1.92 -12.66 3.83
CA GLY A 102 3.00 -12.31 2.91
C GLY A 102 2.82 -10.94 2.26
N TYR A 103 2.58 -9.92 3.06
CA TYR A 103 2.57 -8.51 2.67
C TYR A 103 3.57 -7.71 3.49
N PHE A 104 4.21 -6.75 2.86
CA PHE A 104 4.99 -5.72 3.54
C PHE A 104 4.08 -4.54 3.81
N VAL A 105 3.66 -4.40 5.06
CA VAL A 105 2.69 -3.39 5.47
C VAL A 105 3.40 -2.23 6.14
N VAL A 106 3.07 -1.00 5.74
CA VAL A 106 3.49 0.21 6.45
C VAL A 106 2.25 0.97 6.90
N ALA A 107 2.02 0.99 8.19
CA ALA A 107 0.95 1.75 8.82
C ALA A 107 1.41 3.16 9.19
N ASP A 108 0.57 4.16 8.95
CA ASP A 108 0.86 5.55 9.30
C ASP A 108 1.03 5.73 10.82
N GLY A 109 2.03 6.49 11.21
CA GLY A 109 2.36 6.75 12.60
C GLY A 109 3.46 5.85 13.17
N THR A 110 4.16 6.38 14.18
CA THR A 110 5.17 5.61 14.93
C THR A 110 4.49 4.65 15.90
N PRO A 111 5.14 3.56 16.32
CA PRO A 111 4.60 2.67 17.34
C PRO A 111 4.33 3.42 18.65
N ASN A 112 3.09 3.36 19.13
CA ASN A 112 2.59 4.15 20.28
C ASN A 112 2.77 5.67 20.09
N GLY A 113 2.74 6.14 18.86
CA GLY A 113 2.78 7.57 18.55
C GLY A 113 1.56 8.30 19.11
N SER A 114 1.65 9.59 19.21
CA SER A 114 0.59 10.44 19.78
C SER A 114 0.29 11.63 18.88
N GLY A 115 -0.96 12.06 18.92
CA GLY A 115 -1.45 13.16 18.10
C GLY A 115 -2.10 12.69 16.81
N ASN A 116 -2.58 13.65 16.04
CA ASN A 116 -3.30 13.45 14.82
C ASN A 116 -2.72 14.37 13.75
N ARG A 117 -2.59 13.88 12.52
CA ARG A 117 -2.21 14.75 11.41
C ARG A 117 -3.33 15.75 11.12
N THR A 118 -2.93 16.97 10.83
CA THR A 118 -3.84 17.92 10.21
C THR A 118 -3.87 17.62 8.71
N MET A 119 -5.08 17.41 8.15
CA MET A 119 -5.26 17.09 6.75
C MET A 119 -6.00 18.24 6.06
N ASP A 120 -5.46 18.74 4.96
CA ASP A 120 -6.19 19.60 4.03
C ASP A 120 -6.99 18.72 3.06
N ARG A 121 -8.29 18.62 3.29
CA ARG A 121 -9.20 17.79 2.48
C ARG A 121 -9.51 18.39 1.11
N SER A 122 -9.04 19.59 0.82
CA SER A 122 -9.17 20.23 -0.50
C SER A 122 -7.95 19.98 -1.40
N ASP A 123 -6.88 19.39 -0.84
CA ASP A 123 -5.65 19.09 -1.54
C ASP A 123 -5.43 17.56 -1.57
N LEU A 124 -5.78 16.96 -2.70
CA LEU A 124 -5.70 15.52 -2.91
C LEU A 124 -4.27 14.99 -2.79
N GLU A 125 -3.28 15.73 -3.31
CA GLU A 125 -1.88 15.36 -3.22
C GLU A 125 -1.40 15.38 -1.76
N ALA A 126 -1.74 16.43 -1.02
CA ALA A 126 -1.40 16.54 0.39
C ALA A 126 -2.06 15.44 1.25
N MET A 127 -3.28 14.99 0.89
CA MET A 127 -3.91 13.87 1.57
C MET A 127 -3.13 12.56 1.39
N GLY A 128 -2.66 12.26 0.20
CA GLY A 128 -1.94 11.02 -0.13
C GLY A 128 -0.47 11.02 0.27
N ALA A 129 0.13 12.20 0.42
CA ALA A 129 1.57 12.36 0.60
C ALA A 129 2.19 11.51 1.72
N PRO A 130 1.60 11.34 2.92
CA PRO A 130 2.19 10.50 3.95
C PRO A 130 2.29 9.03 3.53
N LEU A 131 1.26 8.47 2.91
CA LEU A 131 1.26 7.09 2.44
C LEU A 131 2.22 6.90 1.26
N MET A 132 2.29 7.86 0.35
CA MET A 132 3.22 7.82 -0.77
C MET A 132 4.67 7.93 -0.32
N ALA A 133 4.97 8.67 0.74
CA ALA A 133 6.31 8.71 1.33
C ALA A 133 6.75 7.30 1.83
N TYR A 134 5.83 6.48 2.34
CA TYR A 134 6.14 5.09 2.73
C TYR A 134 6.37 4.19 1.51
N VAL A 135 5.61 4.39 0.44
CA VAL A 135 5.85 3.70 -0.83
C VAL A 135 7.24 4.04 -1.38
N ASP A 136 7.58 5.32 -1.45
CA ASP A 136 8.88 5.78 -1.95
C ASP A 136 10.03 5.22 -1.11
N TRP A 137 9.89 5.24 0.21
CA TRP A 137 10.86 4.68 1.12
C TRP A 137 11.02 3.16 0.91
N ALA A 138 9.92 2.40 0.84
CA ALA A 138 9.97 0.94 0.68
C ALA A 138 10.61 0.54 -0.66
N VAL A 139 10.27 1.23 -1.75
CA VAL A 139 10.87 1.01 -3.08
C VAL A 139 12.38 1.30 -3.03
N ALA A 140 12.79 2.42 -2.44
CA ALA A 140 14.20 2.79 -2.32
C ALA A 140 15.00 1.78 -1.47
N GLU A 141 14.42 1.31 -0.36
CA GLU A 141 15.06 0.32 0.50
C GLU A 141 15.18 -1.06 -0.19
N ASN A 142 14.21 -1.44 -1.02
CA ASN A 142 14.29 -2.67 -1.81
C ASN A 142 15.43 -2.64 -2.84
N GLU A 143 15.84 -1.49 -3.31
CA GLU A 143 16.94 -1.32 -4.26
C GLU A 143 18.32 -1.12 -3.60
N LYS A 144 18.36 -0.87 -2.30
CA LYS A 144 19.58 -0.56 -1.55
C LYS A 144 20.28 -1.83 -1.06
N PRO A 145 21.46 -2.20 -1.59
CA PRO A 145 22.11 -3.50 -1.32
C PRO A 145 22.40 -3.82 0.14
N CYS A 146 22.33 -2.85 1.05
CA CYS A 146 22.62 -3.03 2.49
C CYS A 146 21.36 -2.89 3.34
N SER A 147 20.23 -2.68 2.73
CA SER A 147 18.96 -2.65 3.43
C SER A 147 18.57 -4.05 3.91
N ALA A 148 17.93 -4.14 5.07
CA ALA A 148 17.29 -5.36 5.52
C ALA A 148 16.18 -5.84 4.55
N TYR A 149 15.67 -4.91 3.71
CA TYR A 149 14.58 -5.15 2.76
C TYR A 149 15.08 -5.38 1.32
N TYR A 150 16.40 -5.37 1.11
CA TYR A 150 17.00 -5.50 -0.23
C TYR A 150 16.46 -6.71 -0.99
N GLN A 151 15.88 -6.43 -2.16
CA GLN A 151 15.26 -7.43 -3.03
C GLN A 151 14.26 -8.36 -2.35
N SER A 152 13.53 -7.86 -1.34
CA SER A 152 12.51 -8.63 -0.62
C SER A 152 11.09 -8.23 -0.97
N LEU A 153 10.90 -7.08 -1.62
CA LEU A 153 9.60 -6.50 -1.89
C LEU A 153 9.22 -6.64 -3.38
N ASP A 154 7.94 -6.80 -3.64
CA ASP A 154 7.38 -6.66 -4.99
C ASP A 154 6.95 -5.22 -5.20
N THR A 155 7.85 -4.42 -5.74
CA THR A 155 7.65 -3.00 -5.97
C THR A 155 6.73 -2.67 -7.15
N ALA A 156 6.28 -3.68 -7.90
CA ALA A 156 5.27 -3.54 -8.94
C ALA A 156 3.84 -3.78 -8.41
N MET A 157 3.71 -4.32 -7.20
CA MET A 157 2.44 -4.69 -6.57
C MET A 157 2.24 -3.88 -5.29
N ILE A 158 1.64 -2.69 -5.44
CA ILE A 158 1.46 -1.72 -4.36
C ILE A 158 -0.03 -1.40 -4.21
N ALA A 159 -0.51 -1.41 -2.97
CA ALA A 159 -1.87 -1.02 -2.64
C ALA A 159 -1.91 -0.06 -1.44
N SER A 160 -2.98 0.72 -1.36
CA SER A 160 -3.28 1.58 -0.23
C SER A 160 -4.70 1.35 0.29
N ASN A 161 -4.90 1.49 1.57
CA ASN A 161 -6.22 1.55 2.22
C ASN A 161 -6.09 2.31 3.55
N GLY A 162 -7.19 2.57 4.19
CA GLY A 162 -7.16 3.17 5.52
C GLY A 162 -8.53 3.25 6.15
N PHE A 163 -8.51 3.37 7.48
CA PHE A 163 -9.70 3.47 8.30
C PHE A 163 -10.09 4.94 8.49
N SER A 164 -11.35 5.30 8.25
CA SER A 164 -11.89 6.64 8.54
C SER A 164 -11.03 7.75 7.91
N CYS A 165 -10.42 8.61 8.69
CA CYS A 165 -9.48 9.62 8.20
C CYS A 165 -8.36 9.02 7.33
N GLY A 166 -7.88 7.82 7.66
CA GLY A 166 -6.89 7.11 6.85
C GLY A 166 -7.39 6.70 5.46
N GLY A 167 -8.71 6.47 5.31
CA GLY A 167 -9.31 6.24 4.00
C GLY A 167 -9.23 7.47 3.10
N LEU A 168 -9.30 8.68 3.67
CA LEU A 168 -9.06 9.91 2.91
C LEU A 168 -7.60 10.03 2.47
N MET A 169 -6.64 9.55 3.30
CA MET A 169 -5.24 9.46 2.88
C MET A 169 -5.07 8.48 1.71
N ALA A 170 -5.74 7.33 1.77
CA ALA A 170 -5.72 6.37 0.68
C ALA A 170 -6.34 6.94 -0.61
N GLN A 171 -7.42 7.72 -0.50
CA GLN A 171 -8.01 8.45 -1.63
C GLN A 171 -6.97 9.32 -2.36
N GLY A 172 -6.07 9.98 -1.61
CA GLY A 172 -5.02 10.83 -2.19
C GLY A 172 -3.94 10.05 -2.97
N THR A 173 -3.83 8.74 -2.76
CA THR A 173 -2.82 7.93 -3.46
C THR A 173 -3.19 7.60 -4.91
N VAL A 174 -4.44 7.86 -5.32
CA VAL A 174 -4.92 7.60 -6.70
C VAL A 174 -4.14 8.35 -7.77
N LEU A 175 -3.44 9.43 -7.39
CA LEU A 175 -2.58 10.21 -8.29
C LEU A 175 -1.31 9.45 -8.72
N ASP A 176 -0.92 8.41 -8.00
CA ASP A 176 0.33 7.69 -8.30
C ASP A 176 0.04 6.42 -9.12
N PRO A 177 0.61 6.32 -10.34
CA PRO A 177 0.35 5.19 -11.23
C PRO A 177 0.94 3.85 -10.73
N ARG A 178 1.73 3.84 -9.66
CA ARG A 178 2.24 2.61 -9.04
C ARG A 178 1.19 1.92 -8.16
N ILE A 179 0.13 2.62 -7.78
CA ILE A 179 -0.96 2.04 -6.98
C ILE A 179 -1.82 1.15 -7.86
N VAL A 180 -1.73 -0.15 -7.66
CA VAL A 180 -2.45 -1.18 -8.42
C VAL A 180 -3.91 -1.25 -8.02
N THR A 181 -4.19 -1.02 -6.74
CA THR A 181 -5.54 -0.95 -6.18
C THR A 181 -5.52 -0.15 -4.88
N TRP A 182 -6.67 0.40 -4.54
CA TRP A 182 -6.84 1.11 -3.28
C TRP A 182 -8.22 0.85 -2.69
N GLY A 183 -8.42 1.32 -1.46
CA GLY A 183 -9.72 1.18 -0.82
C GLY A 183 -9.89 2.08 0.39
N VAL A 184 -11.08 2.01 0.95
CA VAL A 184 -11.45 2.71 2.18
C VAL A 184 -12.17 1.76 3.13
N THR A 185 -11.94 1.93 4.41
CA THR A 185 -12.60 1.16 5.47
C THR A 185 -13.29 2.14 6.41
N SER A 186 -14.62 2.06 6.52
CA SER A 186 -15.47 3.02 7.25
C SER A 186 -15.08 4.47 6.93
N SER A 187 -15.04 4.80 5.65
CA SER A 187 -14.61 6.12 5.18
C SER A 187 -15.39 6.58 3.94
N GLY A 188 -15.74 7.85 3.92
CA GLY A 188 -16.37 8.47 2.75
C GLY A 188 -15.34 9.10 1.81
N MET A 189 -15.85 9.66 0.70
CA MET A 189 -15.08 10.41 -0.29
C MET A 189 -15.09 11.90 0.04
N ALA A 190 -14.07 12.40 0.72
CA ALA A 190 -14.02 13.82 1.08
C ALA A 190 -13.65 14.67 -0.13
N GLY A 191 -14.50 15.67 -0.41
CA GLY A 191 -14.26 16.64 -1.48
C GLY A 191 -14.30 16.05 -2.90
N ALA A 192 -14.74 14.79 -3.04
CA ALA A 192 -14.85 14.15 -4.34
C ALA A 192 -15.83 14.89 -5.25
N ASN A 193 -15.40 15.11 -6.47
CA ASN A 193 -16.17 15.69 -7.55
C ASN A 193 -15.82 14.96 -8.85
N GLN A 194 -16.37 15.38 -9.98
CA GLN A 194 -16.09 14.70 -11.25
C GLN A 194 -14.61 14.72 -11.62
N ASP A 195 -13.89 15.81 -11.35
CA ASP A 195 -12.46 15.90 -11.65
C ASP A 195 -11.65 14.85 -10.87
N PHE A 196 -12.07 14.54 -9.62
CA PHE A 196 -11.48 13.45 -8.84
C PHE A 196 -11.82 12.08 -9.42
N TYR A 197 -13.10 11.84 -9.75
CA TYR A 197 -13.50 10.53 -10.29
C TYR A 197 -12.84 10.23 -11.63
N ASP A 198 -12.54 11.23 -12.45
CA ASP A 198 -11.82 11.09 -13.72
C ASP A 198 -10.35 10.63 -13.53
N LEU A 199 -9.81 10.73 -12.32
CA LEU A 199 -8.46 10.23 -11.99
C LEU A 199 -8.44 8.74 -11.62
N ILE A 200 -9.60 8.16 -11.30
CA ILE A 200 -9.67 6.77 -10.85
C ILE A 200 -9.51 5.83 -12.05
N HIS A 201 -8.45 5.03 -12.01
CA HIS A 201 -8.06 4.11 -13.07
C HIS A 201 -7.72 2.70 -12.57
N THR A 202 -7.85 2.47 -11.26
CA THR A 202 -7.52 1.20 -10.60
C THR A 202 -8.69 0.70 -9.77
N PRO A 203 -8.78 -0.62 -9.51
CA PRO A 203 -9.86 -1.23 -8.73
C PRO A 203 -10.00 -0.63 -7.32
N VAL A 204 -11.23 -0.50 -6.85
CA VAL A 204 -11.55 0.15 -5.57
C VAL A 204 -12.39 -0.75 -4.67
N LEU A 205 -12.02 -0.80 -3.38
CA LEU A 205 -12.75 -1.51 -2.34
C LEU A 205 -13.34 -0.54 -1.30
N PHE A 206 -14.61 -0.74 -0.99
CA PHE A 206 -15.28 -0.13 0.16
C PHE A 206 -15.67 -1.19 1.18
N VAL A 207 -15.32 -0.98 2.45
CA VAL A 207 -15.74 -1.83 3.58
C VAL A 207 -16.32 -0.93 4.67
N GLU A 208 -17.63 -1.02 4.92
CA GLU A 208 -18.38 -0.05 5.73
C GLU A 208 -19.12 -0.71 6.90
N GLY A 209 -19.26 0.03 7.99
CA GLY A 209 -19.85 -0.41 9.25
C GLY A 209 -21.36 -0.31 9.33
N GLY A 210 -22.05 -0.10 8.22
CA GLY A 210 -23.50 -0.05 8.12
C GLY A 210 -24.10 1.36 8.13
N PRO A 211 -25.42 1.48 7.87
CA PRO A 211 -26.07 2.77 7.61
C PRO A 211 -26.08 3.75 8.80
N ALA A 212 -25.77 3.26 10.00
CA ALA A 212 -25.74 4.12 11.19
C ALA A 212 -24.36 4.76 11.43
N GLU A 213 -23.33 4.36 10.70
CA GLU A 213 -22.01 4.95 10.86
C GLU A 213 -21.86 6.30 10.12
N VAL A 214 -20.92 7.10 10.60
CA VAL A 214 -20.73 8.49 10.12
C VAL A 214 -20.23 8.59 8.67
N ALA A 215 -19.56 7.56 8.17
CA ALA A 215 -18.93 7.57 6.84
C ALA A 215 -19.80 6.92 5.76
N TYR A 216 -20.82 6.14 6.14
CA TYR A 216 -21.61 5.30 5.24
C TYR A 216 -22.15 6.05 4.01
N ASP A 217 -22.85 7.16 4.22
CA ASP A 217 -23.47 7.91 3.11
C ASP A 217 -22.40 8.40 2.12
N GLY A 218 -21.28 8.94 2.61
CA GLY A 218 -20.20 9.41 1.76
C GLY A 218 -19.44 8.28 1.06
N GLY A 219 -19.33 7.10 1.70
CA GLY A 219 -18.82 5.89 1.07
C GLY A 219 -19.72 5.37 -0.02
N LEU A 220 -21.04 5.34 0.23
CA LEU A 220 -22.05 4.90 -0.73
C LEU A 220 -22.11 5.82 -1.96
N GLU A 221 -22.09 7.13 -1.77
CA GLU A 221 -22.00 8.10 -2.87
C GLU A 221 -20.75 7.86 -3.72
N GLY A 222 -19.61 7.58 -3.07
CA GLY A 222 -18.35 7.23 -3.75
C GLY A 222 -18.44 5.93 -4.55
N PHE A 223 -19.01 4.88 -3.95
CA PHE A 223 -19.25 3.62 -4.65
C PHE A 223 -20.14 3.81 -5.88
N GLU A 224 -21.26 4.53 -5.74
CA GLU A 224 -22.20 4.78 -6.83
C GLU A 224 -21.54 5.56 -7.97
N ALA A 225 -20.77 6.61 -7.66
CA ALA A 225 -20.05 7.38 -8.67
C ALA A 225 -18.99 6.54 -9.41
N ILE A 226 -18.22 5.71 -8.67
CA ILE A 226 -17.20 4.84 -9.28
C ILE A 226 -17.83 3.71 -10.09
N SER A 227 -19.04 3.25 -9.74
CA SER A 227 -19.75 2.22 -10.48
C SER A 227 -20.08 2.62 -11.93
N GLU A 228 -20.15 3.91 -12.20
CA GLU A 228 -20.38 4.46 -13.56
C GLU A 228 -19.09 4.55 -14.39
N LEU A 229 -17.93 4.31 -13.77
CA LEU A 229 -16.64 4.26 -14.45
C LEU A 229 -16.37 2.83 -14.97
N ASP A 230 -15.37 2.69 -15.86
CA ASP A 230 -14.93 1.38 -16.37
C ASP A 230 -13.80 0.82 -15.49
N VAL A 231 -14.02 0.81 -14.16
CA VAL A 231 -13.09 0.23 -13.18
C VAL A 231 -13.84 -0.70 -12.21
N PRO A 232 -13.22 -1.82 -11.80
CA PRO A 232 -13.82 -2.70 -10.82
C PRO A 232 -14.01 -2.02 -9.46
N VAL A 233 -15.22 -2.12 -8.90
CA VAL A 233 -15.51 -1.61 -7.57
C VAL A 233 -16.36 -2.59 -6.78
N LEU A 234 -16.00 -2.80 -5.50
CA LEU A 234 -16.76 -3.61 -4.55
C LEU A 234 -17.16 -2.78 -3.33
N TRP A 235 -18.33 -3.11 -2.82
CA TRP A 235 -18.92 -2.59 -1.60
C TRP A 235 -19.30 -3.74 -0.68
N PHE A 236 -18.81 -3.69 0.53
CA PHE A 236 -19.20 -4.56 1.62
C PHE A 236 -19.62 -3.72 2.82
N SER A 237 -20.82 -3.93 3.31
CA SER A 237 -21.31 -3.20 4.48
C SER A 237 -22.06 -4.13 5.43
N LYS A 238 -21.79 -3.98 6.73
CA LYS A 238 -22.48 -4.70 7.79
C LYS A 238 -22.71 -3.76 8.97
N ASP A 239 -23.89 -3.82 9.57
CA ASP A 239 -24.28 -2.95 10.68
C ASP A 239 -23.50 -3.30 11.97
N LEU A 240 -22.26 -2.85 12.03
CA LEU A 240 -21.32 -3.00 13.13
C LEU A 240 -20.90 -1.65 13.74
N GLY A 241 -21.26 -0.54 13.10
CA GLY A 241 -20.80 0.80 13.46
C GLY A 241 -19.43 1.14 12.91
N HIS A 242 -18.95 2.33 13.22
CA HIS A 242 -17.71 2.91 12.68
C HIS A 242 -16.47 2.09 13.04
N GLY A 243 -15.78 1.58 12.02
CA GLY A 243 -14.63 0.67 12.14
C GLY A 243 -15.00 -0.81 12.21
N GLY A 244 -16.29 -1.14 12.33
CA GLY A 244 -16.76 -2.52 12.29
C GLY A 244 -16.07 -3.43 13.32
N ASP A 245 -15.56 -4.55 12.85
CA ASP A 245 -14.80 -5.52 13.64
C ASP A 245 -13.26 -5.40 13.47
N LEU A 246 -12.78 -4.30 12.87
CA LEU A 246 -11.34 -4.04 12.61
C LEU A 246 -10.47 -4.13 13.88
N PHE A 247 -11.05 -3.84 15.05
CA PHE A 247 -10.36 -3.86 16.35
C PHE A 247 -10.44 -5.21 17.07
N GLN A 248 -11.08 -6.21 16.47
CA GLN A 248 -11.14 -7.57 17.00
C GLN A 248 -9.83 -8.34 16.66
N PRO A 249 -9.56 -9.47 17.31
CA PRO A 249 -8.43 -10.32 16.97
C PRO A 249 -8.36 -10.61 15.45
N GLY A 250 -7.19 -10.38 14.84
CA GLY A 250 -7.00 -10.51 13.41
C GLY A 250 -7.77 -9.49 12.55
N GLY A 251 -8.39 -8.47 13.17
CA GLY A 251 -9.14 -7.42 12.46
C GLY A 251 -10.47 -7.89 11.84
N GLY A 252 -11.00 -9.02 12.29
CA GLY A 252 -12.34 -9.52 11.95
C GLY A 252 -12.59 -9.77 10.46
N ASP A 253 -13.86 -9.69 10.06
CA ASP A 253 -14.27 -9.86 8.66
C ASP A 253 -13.82 -8.68 7.79
N PHE A 254 -13.71 -7.49 8.34
CA PHE A 254 -13.21 -6.31 7.60
C PHE A 254 -11.79 -6.56 7.07
N THR A 255 -10.93 -7.13 7.92
CA THR A 255 -9.56 -7.48 7.48
C THR A 255 -9.55 -8.66 6.50
N LYS A 256 -10.41 -9.66 6.67
CA LYS A 256 -10.51 -10.78 5.72
C LYS A 256 -10.95 -10.33 4.34
N ILE A 257 -11.89 -9.38 4.25
CA ILE A 257 -12.32 -8.78 2.99
C ILE A 257 -11.18 -8.01 2.35
N ASN A 258 -10.49 -7.16 3.13
CA ASN A 258 -9.32 -6.42 2.66
C ASN A 258 -8.21 -7.38 2.16
N LEU A 259 -7.90 -8.43 2.93
CA LEU A 259 -6.90 -9.43 2.55
C LEU A 259 -7.27 -10.17 1.27
N ALA A 260 -8.53 -10.59 1.12
CA ALA A 260 -8.99 -11.25 -0.10
C ALA A 260 -8.90 -10.32 -1.32
N TRP A 261 -9.19 -9.03 -1.14
CA TRP A 261 -9.03 -8.01 -2.17
C TRP A 261 -7.56 -7.84 -2.58
N LEU A 262 -6.65 -7.75 -1.61
CA LEU A 262 -5.21 -7.70 -1.85
C LEU A 262 -4.70 -8.97 -2.54
N ASN A 263 -5.15 -10.15 -2.10
CA ASN A 263 -4.79 -11.42 -2.73
C ASN A 263 -5.22 -11.45 -4.20
N TRP A 264 -6.43 -10.98 -4.49
CA TRP A 264 -6.91 -10.94 -5.87
C TRP A 264 -6.08 -10.01 -6.75
N TRP A 265 -5.93 -8.73 -6.35
CA TRP A 265 -5.33 -7.73 -7.23
C TRP A 265 -3.81 -7.69 -7.22
N LEU A 266 -3.16 -8.06 -6.11
CA LEU A 266 -1.71 -8.03 -6.00
C LEU A 266 -1.06 -9.40 -6.23
N LYS A 267 -1.78 -10.50 -6.01
CA LYS A 267 -1.26 -11.87 -6.17
C LYS A 267 -1.97 -12.67 -7.25
N GLY A 268 -3.01 -12.12 -7.88
CA GLY A 268 -3.79 -12.80 -8.90
C GLY A 268 -4.58 -14.01 -8.38
N ASP A 269 -4.91 -14.03 -7.08
CA ASP A 269 -5.63 -15.14 -6.48
C ASP A 269 -7.13 -15.08 -6.80
N GLU A 270 -7.59 -15.98 -7.65
CA GLU A 270 -9.01 -16.12 -7.98
C GLU A 270 -9.72 -17.20 -7.14
N THR A 271 -9.03 -17.83 -6.19
CA THR A 271 -9.58 -18.87 -5.31
C THR A 271 -10.45 -18.32 -4.17
N ALA A 272 -10.83 -19.20 -3.25
CA ALA A 272 -11.63 -18.84 -2.07
C ALA A 272 -10.88 -17.96 -1.04
N THR A 273 -9.60 -17.69 -1.23
CA THR A 273 -8.78 -16.78 -0.41
C THR A 273 -8.55 -15.42 -1.07
N GLY A 274 -8.99 -15.26 -2.30
CA GLY A 274 -8.96 -14.02 -3.07
C GLY A 274 -10.32 -13.70 -3.68
N LYS A 275 -10.41 -13.59 -5.01
CA LYS A 275 -11.62 -13.24 -5.75
C LYS A 275 -12.86 -14.03 -5.31
N GLY A 276 -12.71 -15.35 -5.14
CA GLY A 276 -13.83 -16.23 -4.82
C GLY A 276 -14.43 -16.00 -3.42
N LEU A 277 -13.72 -15.31 -2.48
CA LEU A 277 -14.29 -14.85 -1.21
C LEU A 277 -15.20 -13.63 -1.40
N LEU A 278 -14.94 -12.83 -2.43
CA LEU A 278 -15.55 -11.50 -2.59
C LEU A 278 -16.69 -11.49 -3.59
N VAL A 279 -16.67 -12.35 -4.60
CA VAL A 279 -17.65 -12.36 -5.69
C VAL A 279 -18.01 -13.79 -6.13
N GLY A 280 -19.17 -13.90 -6.79
CA GLY A 280 -19.64 -15.15 -7.37
C GLY A 280 -20.30 -16.08 -6.37
N ALA A 281 -20.53 -17.33 -6.79
CA ALA A 281 -21.33 -18.30 -6.00
C ALA A 281 -20.63 -18.80 -4.73
N SER A 282 -19.31 -18.64 -4.62
CA SER A 282 -18.50 -19.03 -3.46
C SER A 282 -18.37 -17.94 -2.40
N CYS A 283 -18.85 -16.73 -2.67
CA CYS A 283 -18.77 -15.60 -1.75
C CYS A 283 -19.70 -15.81 -0.55
N PRO A 284 -19.18 -16.01 0.66
CA PRO A 284 -20.02 -16.24 1.84
C PRO A 284 -20.78 -14.97 2.24
N TYR A 285 -20.19 -13.82 2.09
CA TYR A 285 -20.81 -12.52 2.41
C TYR A 285 -21.96 -12.21 1.46
N CYS A 286 -21.88 -12.64 0.19
CA CYS A 286 -22.91 -12.38 -0.83
C CYS A 286 -24.21 -13.16 -0.54
N SER A 287 -24.17 -14.22 0.24
CA SER A 287 -25.33 -15.05 0.62
C SER A 287 -25.79 -14.80 2.06
N ASP A 288 -25.02 -14.09 2.86
CA ASP A 288 -25.37 -13.73 4.25
C ASP A 288 -26.16 -12.43 4.27
N SER A 289 -27.43 -12.50 4.69
CA SER A 289 -28.32 -11.34 4.77
C SER A 289 -27.91 -10.26 5.78
N ALA A 290 -26.89 -10.53 6.61
CA ALA A 290 -26.29 -9.52 7.49
C ALA A 290 -25.35 -8.58 6.76
N TRP A 291 -24.96 -8.93 5.52
CA TRP A 291 -24.11 -8.11 4.69
C TRP A 291 -24.89 -7.48 3.53
N GLU A 292 -24.61 -6.22 3.28
CA GLU A 292 -24.94 -5.55 2.03
C GLU A 292 -23.71 -5.62 1.12
N VAL A 293 -23.82 -6.38 0.04
CA VAL A 293 -22.73 -6.53 -0.93
C VAL A 293 -23.16 -5.99 -2.28
N LYS A 294 -22.37 -5.10 -2.86
CA LYS A 294 -22.58 -4.56 -4.22
C LYS A 294 -21.27 -4.67 -5.00
N SER A 295 -21.39 -4.76 -6.31
CA SER A 295 -20.23 -4.81 -7.22
C SER A 295 -20.58 -4.18 -8.56
N ALA A 296 -19.61 -3.52 -9.18
CA ALA A 296 -19.71 -3.07 -10.56
C ALA A 296 -18.38 -3.32 -11.29
N ASN A 297 -18.47 -3.56 -12.61
CA ASN A 297 -17.34 -3.71 -13.53
C ASN A 297 -16.32 -4.78 -13.13
N VAL A 298 -16.77 -5.80 -12.42
CA VAL A 298 -15.89 -6.89 -11.92
C VAL A 298 -15.64 -7.88 -13.06
N PRO A 299 -14.38 -8.25 -13.38
CA PRO A 299 -14.04 -9.16 -14.46
C PRO A 299 -14.47 -10.62 -14.20
#